data_a88ff0f3227de5c9abbeefc881020a05
#
_entry.id   a88ff0f3227de5c9abbeefc881020a05
#
_cell.length_a   1.000
_cell.length_b   1.000
_cell.length_c   1.000
_cell.angle_alpha   90.00
_cell.angle_beta   90.00
_cell.angle_gamma   90.00
#
_symmetry.space_group_name_H-M   'P 1'
#
loop_
_entity.id
_entity.type
_entity.pdbx_description
1 polymer ?
#
loop_
_entity_poly.entity_id
_entity_poly.type
_entity_poly.pdbx_seq_one_letter_code
_entity_poly.pdbx_strand_id
1 'polypeptide(L)'
;MAPSADTSFAGHVANQFTSYEHDRKTASKDTLYATSNGVPMPHPYETQRVGENGPLLLQDFHLIDLLSHFDRERIPERVVHAKGSGAHGFFECTNPIPELCSADIFSTKGKKCPVTARFSTVGGESGSHDCARDPRGFAVKFRTEDGNWDLVANNTPVFFLRDPAKFPYFIHTQKRDPSTHLTHADDSTMFWDYLCNNPESIHQVMILMGDRGIPDGYRFMHGYAGHTLKFVNKQGDWIYTQIHFKSQQGTKFITQEDSANKSPDHSQKDLYEAIKRGDYPKWNVEIQTMTAKQAEEVWEKQRINIFDLTHVWPQGQFPRKKIGEFTLNENAVNYFAEIEQVAFNPAHMPPGIEPSADPVLQSRLFSYPDTHRHRIGVNYQQLPVNAPRTGFMFGNFQRDGSMAFYNQGARPNYLSSIDPIQFRDRSIDLDKTHGHFTGEAITFLSEIRPEDFNAPRALYRKVWDEPARARFINNVAGKMALCKEPEFIKRQIAIFREVDEEIATRLEKATGIKGYDGIANMRFNGTHNGMTKNAKLRYANGVSVTKGKSVTKNNGAPQAGAHRAVGVIDGTNGANGANGFHR
;
A
#
# COMPACT_ATOMS: atom_id res chain seq x y z
N MET A 1 27.72 -13.11 -39.79
CA MET A 1 26.89 -12.48 -40.83
C MET A 1 25.89 -11.56 -40.13
N ALA A 2 25.90 -10.30 -40.46
CA ALA A 2 24.83 -9.41 -40.02
C ALA A 2 23.52 -9.94 -40.61
N PRO A 3 22.44 -10.06 -39.82
CA PRO A 3 21.15 -10.47 -40.36
C PRO A 3 20.76 -9.47 -41.45
N SER A 4 20.20 -9.96 -42.58
CA SER A 4 19.64 -9.11 -43.60
C SER A 4 18.68 -8.12 -42.96
N ALA A 5 18.91 -6.83 -43.13
CA ALA A 5 18.08 -5.81 -42.48
C ALA A 5 16.66 -5.94 -43.02
N ASP A 6 15.74 -6.40 -42.15
CA ASP A 6 14.32 -6.21 -42.39
C ASP A 6 14.05 -4.70 -42.37
N THR A 7 13.80 -4.13 -43.52
CA THR A 7 13.54 -2.70 -43.70
C THR A 7 12.11 -2.32 -43.39
N SER A 8 11.25 -3.29 -42.97
CA SER A 8 9.90 -2.98 -42.56
C SER A 8 9.86 -2.34 -41.16
N PHE A 9 8.88 -1.49 -40.94
CA PHE A 9 8.66 -0.91 -39.62
C PHE A 9 8.35 -2.00 -38.56
N ALA A 10 7.66 -3.07 -38.97
CA ALA A 10 7.38 -4.22 -38.08
C ALA A 10 8.67 -4.93 -37.64
N GLY A 11 9.64 -5.12 -38.55
CA GLY A 11 10.94 -5.70 -38.22
C GLY A 11 11.75 -4.80 -37.27
N HIS A 12 11.69 -3.48 -37.43
CA HIS A 12 12.33 -2.54 -36.53
C HIS A 12 11.75 -2.63 -35.10
N VAL A 13 10.41 -2.66 -34.96
CA VAL A 13 9.74 -2.77 -33.64
C VAL A 13 10.05 -4.11 -32.98
N ALA A 14 10.08 -5.21 -33.75
CA ALA A 14 10.46 -6.52 -33.22
C ALA A 14 11.89 -6.53 -32.65
N ASN A 15 12.82 -5.81 -33.28
CA ASN A 15 14.19 -5.69 -32.79
C ASN A 15 14.28 -5.01 -31.41
N GLN A 16 13.42 -4.04 -31.11
CA GLN A 16 13.39 -3.36 -29.79
C GLN A 16 12.98 -4.33 -28.66
N PHE A 17 11.99 -5.18 -28.88
CA PHE A 17 11.62 -6.21 -27.90
C PHE A 17 12.72 -7.25 -27.72
N THR A 18 13.34 -7.66 -28.79
CA THR A 18 14.46 -8.61 -28.75
C THR A 18 15.64 -8.03 -27.97
N SER A 19 15.95 -6.76 -28.17
CA SER A 19 17.01 -6.06 -27.41
C SER A 19 16.69 -6.01 -25.92
N TYR A 20 15.47 -5.63 -25.53
CA TYR A 20 15.07 -5.63 -24.12
C TYR A 20 15.27 -7.00 -23.45
N GLU A 21 14.83 -8.06 -24.10
CA GLU A 21 14.96 -9.43 -23.59
C GLU A 21 16.42 -9.90 -23.57
N HIS A 22 17.20 -9.52 -24.59
CA HIS A 22 18.62 -9.80 -24.67
C HIS A 22 19.38 -9.12 -23.52
N ASP A 23 19.18 -7.82 -23.33
CA ASP A 23 19.86 -7.05 -22.28
C ASP A 23 19.57 -7.61 -20.88
N ARG A 24 18.33 -8.01 -20.62
CA ARG A 24 17.96 -8.64 -19.37
C ARG A 24 18.65 -9.99 -19.13
N LYS A 25 18.91 -10.76 -20.19
CA LYS A 25 19.54 -12.08 -20.11
C LYS A 25 21.07 -12.04 -20.10
N THR A 26 21.64 -11.12 -20.84
CA THR A 26 23.09 -11.13 -21.11
C THR A 26 23.89 -10.09 -20.35
N ALA A 27 23.22 -9.18 -19.64
CA ALA A 27 23.85 -8.03 -18.99
C ALA A 27 24.73 -7.21 -19.97
N SER A 28 24.32 -7.13 -21.23
CA SER A 28 24.91 -6.29 -22.28
C SER A 28 26.42 -6.46 -22.51
N LYS A 29 26.98 -7.64 -22.27
CA LYS A 29 28.42 -7.88 -22.40
C LYS A 29 28.99 -7.61 -23.77
N ASP A 30 28.15 -7.76 -24.82
CA ASP A 30 28.53 -7.60 -26.22
C ASP A 30 27.96 -6.32 -26.83
N THR A 31 27.46 -5.39 -26.01
CA THR A 31 26.85 -4.14 -26.49
C THR A 31 27.94 -3.17 -26.92
N LEU A 32 27.87 -2.71 -28.16
CA LEU A 32 28.75 -1.67 -28.68
C LEU A 32 28.26 -0.29 -28.17
N TYR A 33 29.18 0.51 -27.63
CA TYR A 33 28.85 1.85 -27.20
C TYR A 33 28.43 2.73 -28.36
N ALA A 34 27.32 3.43 -28.26
CA ALA A 34 26.73 4.22 -29.33
C ALA A 34 26.19 5.56 -28.79
N THR A 35 26.01 6.51 -29.69
CA THR A 35 25.27 7.75 -29.47
C THR A 35 23.77 7.47 -29.29
N SER A 36 22.98 8.46 -28.89
CA SER A 36 21.52 8.34 -28.72
C SER A 36 20.77 7.92 -29.98
N ASN A 37 21.34 8.20 -31.17
CA ASN A 37 20.77 7.77 -32.46
C ASN A 37 21.42 6.50 -33.04
N GLY A 38 22.18 5.76 -32.21
CA GLY A 38 22.69 4.43 -32.53
C GLY A 38 23.99 4.42 -33.36
N VAL A 39 24.68 5.54 -33.53
CA VAL A 39 25.98 5.59 -34.21
C VAL A 39 27.06 5.09 -33.24
N PRO A 40 27.86 4.06 -33.63
CA PRO A 40 28.98 3.61 -32.81
C PRO A 40 29.96 4.73 -32.48
N MET A 41 30.33 4.82 -31.20
CA MET A 41 31.24 5.88 -30.74
C MET A 41 32.53 5.28 -30.22
N PRO A 42 33.67 5.58 -30.82
CA PRO A 42 34.95 4.96 -30.44
C PRO A 42 35.52 5.51 -29.15
N HIS A 43 35.32 6.77 -28.85
CA HIS A 43 35.98 7.49 -27.76
C HIS A 43 35.01 8.42 -27.00
N PRO A 44 34.22 7.92 -26.05
CA PRO A 44 33.15 8.70 -25.40
C PRO A 44 33.63 9.87 -24.53
N TYR A 45 34.92 9.91 -24.20
CA TYR A 45 35.54 11.01 -23.44
C TYR A 45 36.21 12.08 -24.32
N GLU A 46 36.30 11.87 -25.62
CA GLU A 46 36.85 12.82 -26.57
C GLU A 46 35.79 13.81 -26.97
N THR A 47 35.71 14.95 -26.27
CA THR A 47 34.81 16.04 -26.61
C THR A 47 35.43 17.03 -27.60
N GLN A 48 34.64 17.53 -28.56
CA GLN A 48 35.10 18.54 -29.53
C GLN A 48 35.33 19.88 -28.84
N ARG A 49 36.53 20.45 -29.07
CA ARG A 49 36.92 21.76 -28.52
C ARG A 49 37.87 22.49 -29.45
N VAL A 50 38.02 23.78 -29.22
CA VAL A 50 38.96 24.61 -29.96
C VAL A 50 40.35 24.52 -29.31
N GLY A 51 41.21 23.66 -29.87
CA GLY A 51 42.53 23.39 -29.29
C GLY A 51 42.45 22.70 -27.93
N GLU A 52 43.57 22.47 -27.29
CA GLU A 52 43.69 21.73 -26.04
C GLU A 52 42.99 22.44 -24.85
N ASN A 53 43.08 23.75 -24.80
CA ASN A 53 42.55 24.56 -23.67
C ASN A 53 41.39 25.50 -24.08
N GLY A 54 40.82 25.30 -25.26
CA GLY A 54 39.73 26.15 -25.77
C GLY A 54 38.33 25.65 -25.38
N PRO A 55 37.31 26.40 -25.76
CA PRO A 55 35.91 26.05 -25.42
C PRO A 55 35.45 24.79 -26.14
N LEU A 56 34.49 24.10 -25.52
CA LEU A 56 33.75 22.98 -26.10
C LEU A 56 32.84 23.48 -27.22
N LEU A 57 32.63 22.64 -28.23
CA LEU A 57 31.78 22.96 -29.38
C LEU A 57 30.40 22.31 -29.20
N LEU A 58 29.32 23.10 -29.37
CA LEU A 58 27.94 22.63 -29.27
C LEU A 58 27.54 21.58 -30.34
N GLN A 59 28.34 21.43 -31.39
CA GLN A 59 28.14 20.38 -32.39
C GLN A 59 28.55 18.98 -31.92
N ASP A 60 29.08 18.85 -30.73
CA ASP A 60 29.32 17.56 -30.05
C ASP A 60 27.99 17.00 -29.50
N PHE A 61 27.23 16.35 -30.37
CA PHE A 61 25.90 15.79 -30.01
C PHE A 61 25.97 14.79 -28.87
N HIS A 62 27.03 13.99 -28.80
CA HIS A 62 27.17 13.00 -27.74
C HIS A 62 27.25 13.65 -26.36
N LEU A 63 28.07 14.70 -26.23
CA LEU A 63 28.19 15.43 -24.97
C LEU A 63 26.85 16.05 -24.54
N ILE A 64 26.13 16.65 -25.48
CA ILE A 64 24.82 17.28 -25.23
C ILE A 64 23.82 16.24 -24.76
N ASP A 65 23.69 15.13 -25.47
CA ASP A 65 22.73 14.05 -25.13
C ASP A 65 23.08 13.39 -23.80
N LEU A 66 24.37 13.13 -23.55
CA LEU A 66 24.85 12.54 -22.30
C LEU A 66 24.46 13.41 -21.09
N LEU A 67 24.76 14.71 -21.14
CA LEU A 67 24.45 15.62 -20.05
C LEU A 67 22.96 15.86 -19.90
N SER A 68 22.23 16.02 -21.01
CA SER A 68 20.77 16.17 -20.98
C SER A 68 20.06 14.96 -20.37
N HIS A 69 20.52 13.75 -20.67
CA HIS A 69 19.97 12.54 -20.07
C HIS A 69 20.32 12.44 -18.58
N PHE A 70 21.59 12.67 -18.25
CA PHE A 70 22.07 12.63 -16.85
C PHE A 70 21.28 13.56 -15.93
N ASP A 71 20.98 14.78 -16.37
CA ASP A 71 20.20 15.76 -15.62
C ASP A 71 18.77 15.27 -15.29
N ARG A 72 18.29 14.25 -15.99
CA ARG A 72 16.91 13.72 -15.91
C ARG A 72 16.83 12.25 -15.49
N GLU A 73 17.90 11.69 -14.95
CA GLU A 73 17.94 10.28 -14.48
C GLU A 73 17.17 10.03 -13.18
N ARG A 74 16.43 11.00 -12.71
CA ARG A 74 15.62 10.87 -11.51
C ARG A 74 14.15 11.03 -11.85
N ILE A 75 13.32 10.15 -11.23
CA ILE A 75 11.87 10.33 -11.12
C ILE A 75 11.55 10.72 -9.67
N PRO A 76 10.42 11.38 -9.40
CA PRO A 76 10.00 11.63 -8.02
C PRO A 76 10.00 10.33 -7.22
N GLU A 77 10.58 10.36 -6.02
CA GLU A 77 10.48 9.20 -5.13
C GLU A 77 9.03 8.98 -4.68
N ARG A 78 8.70 7.78 -4.23
CA ARG A 78 7.39 7.51 -3.64
C ARG A 78 7.18 8.39 -2.41
N VAL A 79 6.01 9.01 -2.29
CA VAL A 79 5.67 9.89 -1.13
C VAL A 79 5.83 9.19 0.22
N VAL A 80 5.57 7.89 0.23
CA VAL A 80 5.91 6.94 1.29
C VAL A 80 6.49 5.68 0.66
N HIS A 81 7.25 4.89 1.42
CA HIS A 81 7.91 3.68 0.91
C HIS A 81 9.04 3.95 -0.11
N ALA A 82 9.71 5.10 -0.03
CA ALA A 82 10.77 5.45 -0.97
C ALA A 82 11.96 4.48 -0.88
N LYS A 83 12.48 4.24 0.34
CA LYS A 83 13.53 3.24 0.58
C LYS A 83 12.95 1.83 0.51
N GLY A 84 13.45 1.01 -0.40
CA GLY A 84 12.99 -0.35 -0.54
C GLY A 84 13.76 -1.17 -1.55
N SER A 85 13.42 -2.45 -1.60
CA SER A 85 14.02 -3.47 -2.47
C SER A 85 12.96 -4.41 -2.99
N GLY A 86 13.25 -5.12 -4.06
CA GLY A 86 12.29 -6.07 -4.63
C GLY A 86 12.98 -7.22 -5.34
N ALA A 87 12.18 -8.22 -5.68
CA ALA A 87 12.58 -9.40 -6.41
C ALA A 87 11.40 -10.01 -7.16
N HIS A 88 11.71 -10.91 -8.09
CA HIS A 88 10.73 -11.65 -8.86
C HIS A 88 10.64 -13.10 -8.40
N GLY A 89 9.57 -13.77 -8.81
CA GLY A 89 9.36 -15.17 -8.49
C GLY A 89 8.01 -15.65 -8.99
N PHE A 90 7.42 -16.59 -8.27
CA PHE A 90 6.13 -17.15 -8.64
C PHE A 90 5.27 -17.47 -7.42
N PHE A 91 3.97 -17.38 -7.61
CA PHE A 91 2.95 -17.94 -6.72
C PHE A 91 2.54 -19.32 -7.21
N GLU A 92 2.22 -20.22 -6.28
CA GLU A 92 1.64 -21.53 -6.54
C GLU A 92 0.41 -21.77 -5.66
N CYS A 93 -0.73 -22.08 -6.28
CA CYS A 93 -1.94 -22.51 -5.58
C CYS A 93 -1.77 -23.91 -5.03
N THR A 94 -1.72 -24.07 -3.71
CA THR A 94 -1.58 -25.39 -3.07
C THR A 94 -2.92 -26.00 -2.66
N ASN A 95 -3.88 -25.15 -2.33
CA ASN A 95 -5.21 -25.53 -1.88
C ASN A 95 -6.25 -24.66 -2.62
N PRO A 96 -6.82 -25.18 -3.72
CA PRO A 96 -7.82 -24.44 -4.50
C PRO A 96 -9.05 -24.09 -3.68
N ILE A 97 -9.69 -22.96 -4.05
CA ILE A 97 -10.88 -22.45 -3.39
C ILE A 97 -11.95 -21.95 -4.40
N PRO A 98 -12.27 -22.73 -5.45
CA PRO A 98 -13.23 -22.30 -6.48
C PRO A 98 -14.63 -22.05 -5.92
N GLU A 99 -14.98 -22.65 -4.80
CA GLU A 99 -16.22 -22.42 -4.06
C GLU A 99 -16.31 -21.03 -3.41
N LEU A 100 -15.17 -20.38 -3.16
CA LEU A 100 -15.11 -19.06 -2.55
C LEU A 100 -14.77 -17.97 -3.55
N CYS A 101 -13.92 -18.28 -4.55
CA CYS A 101 -13.38 -17.28 -5.46
C CYS A 101 -13.28 -17.83 -6.88
N SER A 102 -13.84 -17.10 -7.84
CA SER A 102 -13.80 -17.48 -9.25
C SER A 102 -12.50 -17.09 -9.96
N ALA A 103 -11.61 -16.33 -9.30
CA ALA A 103 -10.33 -15.96 -9.89
C ALA A 103 -9.52 -17.20 -10.26
N ASP A 104 -9.11 -17.26 -11.51
CA ASP A 104 -8.51 -18.46 -12.10
C ASP A 104 -7.22 -18.92 -11.40
N ILE A 105 -6.48 -18.00 -10.80
CA ILE A 105 -5.28 -18.28 -10.00
C ILE A 105 -5.54 -19.23 -8.82
N PHE A 106 -6.79 -19.31 -8.32
CA PHE A 106 -7.21 -20.18 -7.21
C PHE A 106 -8.01 -21.41 -7.65
N SER A 107 -8.12 -21.65 -8.96
CA SER A 107 -9.00 -22.68 -9.52
C SER A 107 -8.49 -24.10 -9.34
N THR A 108 -7.18 -24.30 -9.39
CA THR A 108 -6.58 -25.65 -9.51
C THR A 108 -5.27 -25.74 -8.73
N LYS A 109 -5.06 -26.87 -8.06
CA LYS A 109 -3.81 -27.17 -7.35
C LYS A 109 -2.62 -27.21 -8.33
N GLY A 110 -1.52 -26.58 -7.93
CA GLY A 110 -0.31 -26.48 -8.73
C GLY A 110 -0.33 -25.36 -9.76
N LYS A 111 -1.42 -24.60 -9.88
CA LYS A 111 -1.47 -23.44 -10.76
C LYS A 111 -0.50 -22.38 -10.30
N LYS A 112 0.28 -21.85 -11.24
CA LYS A 112 1.33 -20.85 -10.98
C LYS A 112 1.11 -19.57 -11.75
N CYS A 113 1.52 -18.46 -11.16
CA CYS A 113 1.67 -17.19 -11.87
C CYS A 113 2.94 -16.47 -11.45
N PRO A 114 3.57 -15.69 -12.35
CA PRO A 114 4.70 -14.85 -11.99
C PRO A 114 4.31 -13.79 -10.96
N VAL A 115 5.23 -13.48 -10.04
CA VAL A 115 5.06 -12.38 -9.08
C VAL A 115 6.25 -11.44 -9.09
N THR A 116 6.01 -10.19 -8.74
CA THR A 116 7.04 -9.23 -8.33
C THR A 116 6.67 -8.73 -6.96
N ALA A 117 7.58 -8.87 -6.00
CA ALA A 117 7.39 -8.32 -4.66
C ALA A 117 8.33 -7.12 -4.43
N ARG A 118 7.84 -6.13 -3.70
CA ARG A 118 8.65 -5.00 -3.21
C ARG A 118 8.44 -4.82 -1.72
N PHE A 119 9.54 -4.73 -1.00
CA PHE A 119 9.60 -4.43 0.43
C PHE A 119 10.18 -3.05 0.65
N SER A 120 9.77 -2.37 1.73
CA SER A 120 10.20 -0.99 1.99
C SER A 120 9.98 -0.59 3.44
N THR A 121 10.67 0.44 3.89
CA THR A 121 10.24 1.25 5.04
C THR A 121 9.06 2.15 4.62
N VAL A 122 8.52 2.97 5.52
CA VAL A 122 7.40 3.87 5.23
C VAL A 122 7.83 5.34 5.22
N GLY A 123 8.41 5.81 6.32
CA GLY A 123 8.69 7.23 6.54
C GLY A 123 9.95 7.73 5.86
N GLY A 124 10.97 6.89 5.72
CA GLY A 124 12.30 7.28 5.22
C GLY A 124 12.34 7.60 3.74
N GLU A 125 13.22 8.53 3.36
CA GLU A 125 13.55 8.87 1.97
C GLU A 125 14.37 7.76 1.31
N SER A 126 14.61 7.83 -0.01
CA SER A 126 15.29 6.77 -0.77
C SER A 126 16.69 6.41 -0.26
N GLY A 127 17.43 7.37 0.31
CA GLY A 127 18.76 7.18 0.91
C GLY A 127 18.78 6.80 2.38
N SER A 128 17.63 6.63 3.02
CA SER A 128 17.53 6.33 4.44
C SER A 128 17.89 4.88 4.78
N HIS A 129 18.01 4.59 6.07
CA HIS A 129 18.36 3.28 6.61
C HIS A 129 17.17 2.31 6.56
N ASP A 130 17.33 1.12 5.98
CA ASP A 130 16.26 0.13 5.86
C ASP A 130 16.01 -0.69 7.14
N CYS A 131 16.84 -0.53 8.18
CA CYS A 131 16.64 -1.07 9.53
C CYS A 131 16.07 -0.03 10.51
N ALA A 132 15.52 1.09 10.04
CA ALA A 132 14.81 2.03 10.90
C ALA A 132 13.59 1.37 11.55
N ARG A 133 13.21 1.82 12.78
CA ARG A 133 11.97 1.40 13.44
C ARG A 133 10.79 2.04 12.72
N ASP A 134 10.18 1.26 11.85
CA ASP A 134 9.12 1.71 10.94
C ASP A 134 8.26 0.51 10.52
N PRO A 135 6.99 0.65 10.16
CA PRO A 135 6.30 -0.41 9.44
C PRO A 135 7.02 -0.75 8.15
N ARG A 136 6.92 -1.99 7.70
CA ARG A 136 7.45 -2.39 6.40
C ARG A 136 6.32 -2.54 5.40
N GLY A 137 6.47 -1.88 4.25
CA GLY A 137 5.67 -2.19 3.08
C GLY A 137 5.98 -3.60 2.58
N PHE A 138 4.95 -4.28 2.11
CA PHE A 138 5.01 -5.64 1.57
C PHE A 138 4.04 -5.72 0.38
N ALA A 139 4.47 -5.24 -0.78
CA ALA A 139 3.65 -5.20 -1.97
C ALA A 139 3.97 -6.38 -2.89
N VAL A 140 2.94 -7.07 -3.38
CA VAL A 140 3.08 -8.20 -4.31
C VAL A 140 2.15 -7.98 -5.50
N LYS A 141 2.71 -8.02 -6.70
CA LYS A 141 2.01 -8.04 -7.97
C LYS A 141 1.95 -9.47 -8.48
N PHE A 142 0.74 -10.02 -8.59
CA PHE A 142 0.46 -11.31 -9.22
C PHE A 142 0.08 -11.07 -10.67
N ARG A 143 0.83 -11.62 -11.62
CA ARG A 143 0.52 -11.52 -13.05
C ARG A 143 -0.37 -12.69 -13.47
N THR A 144 -1.66 -12.58 -13.14
CA THR A 144 -2.64 -13.60 -13.46
C THR A 144 -3.00 -13.57 -14.96
N GLU A 145 -3.65 -14.62 -15.44
CA GLU A 145 -4.15 -14.68 -16.82
C GLU A 145 -5.34 -13.73 -17.05
N ASP A 146 -6.06 -13.38 -15.97
CA ASP A 146 -7.18 -12.46 -16.00
C ASP A 146 -6.79 -10.99 -15.72
N GLY A 147 -5.48 -10.69 -15.72
CA GLY A 147 -4.92 -9.37 -15.43
C GLY A 147 -4.07 -9.34 -14.18
N ASN A 148 -3.48 -8.19 -13.89
CA ASN A 148 -2.68 -8.02 -12.68
C ASN A 148 -3.56 -7.95 -11.43
N TRP A 149 -3.10 -8.62 -10.38
CA TRP A 149 -3.63 -8.45 -9.04
C TRP A 149 -2.54 -7.91 -8.12
N ASP A 150 -2.80 -6.75 -7.51
CA ASP A 150 -1.82 -6.09 -6.65
C ASP A 150 -2.28 -6.09 -5.19
N LEU A 151 -1.58 -6.83 -4.34
CA LEU A 151 -1.74 -6.78 -2.88
C LEU A 151 -0.68 -5.87 -2.28
N VAL A 152 -1.12 -4.72 -1.77
CA VAL A 152 -0.24 -3.71 -1.17
C VAL A 152 -0.38 -3.75 0.34
N ALA A 153 0.36 -4.66 0.94
CA ALA A 153 0.34 -5.07 2.33
C ALA A 153 1.42 -4.39 3.19
N ASN A 154 1.39 -4.64 4.50
CA ASN A 154 2.43 -4.27 5.46
C ASN A 154 2.85 -5.48 6.31
N ASN A 155 3.97 -5.37 7.04
CA ASN A 155 4.38 -6.39 8.02
C ASN A 155 3.58 -6.37 9.32
N THR A 156 2.58 -5.51 9.42
CA THR A 156 1.69 -5.36 10.59
C THR A 156 0.25 -5.62 10.19
N PRO A 157 -0.56 -6.30 11.02
CA PRO A 157 -1.93 -6.67 10.69
C PRO A 157 -2.92 -5.51 10.84
N VAL A 158 -2.50 -4.40 11.41
CA VAL A 158 -3.27 -3.18 11.63
C VAL A 158 -2.50 -1.95 11.16
N PHE A 159 -3.14 -0.79 11.17
CA PHE A 159 -2.53 0.48 10.81
C PHE A 159 -2.85 1.59 11.83
N PHE A 160 -2.25 2.77 11.70
CA PHE A 160 -2.39 3.89 12.64
C PHE A 160 -3.74 4.60 12.60
N LEU A 161 -4.54 4.35 11.58
CA LEU A 161 -5.76 5.09 11.32
C LEU A 161 -6.81 4.22 10.63
N ARG A 162 -8.06 4.61 10.78
CA ARG A 162 -9.25 4.04 10.12
C ARG A 162 -10.00 5.06 9.26
N ASP A 163 -9.73 6.35 9.47
CA ASP A 163 -10.28 7.44 8.66
C ASP A 163 -9.20 7.90 7.66
N PRO A 164 -9.38 7.70 6.36
CA PRO A 164 -8.32 7.97 5.36
C PRO A 164 -7.90 9.42 5.29
N ALA A 165 -8.77 10.37 5.64
CA ALA A 165 -8.44 11.80 5.70
C ALA A 165 -7.28 12.11 6.69
N LYS A 166 -7.03 11.24 7.67
CA LYS A 166 -5.94 11.38 8.63
C LYS A 166 -4.57 10.98 8.06
N PHE A 167 -4.53 10.26 6.95
CA PHE A 167 -3.28 9.70 6.42
C PHE A 167 -2.22 10.77 6.10
N PRO A 168 -2.52 11.85 5.37
CA PRO A 168 -1.52 12.89 5.09
C PRO A 168 -0.98 13.54 6.38
N TYR A 169 -1.85 13.82 7.34
CA TYR A 169 -1.46 14.44 8.62
C TYR A 169 -0.53 13.53 9.43
N PHE A 170 -0.84 12.23 9.49
CA PHE A 170 0.03 11.27 10.15
C PHE A 170 1.40 11.18 9.48
N ILE A 171 1.45 11.10 8.15
CA ILE A 171 2.70 11.01 7.41
C ILE A 171 3.54 12.28 7.58
N HIS A 172 2.94 13.47 7.58
CA HIS A 172 3.67 14.73 7.80
C HIS A 172 4.41 14.76 9.14
N THR A 173 3.92 14.06 10.19
CA THR A 173 4.61 13.97 11.47
C THR A 173 5.92 13.19 11.43
N GLN A 174 6.19 12.47 10.34
CA GLN A 174 7.35 11.60 10.18
C GLN A 174 8.28 12.03 9.05
N LYS A 175 7.93 13.08 8.31
CA LYS A 175 8.77 13.60 7.22
C LYS A 175 9.75 14.65 7.75
N ARG A 176 9.75 15.84 7.23
CA ARG A 176 10.68 16.90 7.59
C ARG A 176 9.95 18.08 8.24
N ASP A 177 10.61 18.70 9.18
CA ASP A 177 10.13 19.96 9.74
C ASP A 177 10.04 21.02 8.62
N PRO A 178 8.93 21.73 8.48
CA PRO A 178 8.73 22.67 7.38
C PRO A 178 9.63 23.91 7.45
N SER A 179 10.14 24.27 8.62
CA SER A 179 11.01 25.44 8.82
C SER A 179 12.48 25.08 8.66
N THR A 180 12.94 24.02 9.33
CA THR A 180 14.35 23.64 9.41
C THR A 180 14.75 22.63 8.36
N HIS A 181 13.80 21.94 7.76
CA HIS A 181 13.97 20.81 6.86
C HIS A 181 14.73 19.62 7.49
N LEU A 182 14.82 19.57 8.82
CA LEU A 182 15.41 18.43 9.54
C LEU A 182 14.44 17.25 9.58
N THR A 183 14.98 16.05 9.58
CA THR A 183 14.20 14.83 9.86
C THR A 183 13.81 14.80 11.34
N HIS A 184 12.80 14.01 11.69
CA HIS A 184 12.38 13.82 13.08
C HIS A 184 13.16 12.71 13.79
N ALA A 185 14.44 12.49 13.42
CA ALA A 185 15.29 11.49 14.05
C ALA A 185 15.51 11.78 15.54
N ASP A 186 15.81 13.05 15.86
CA ASP A 186 16.14 13.53 17.20
C ASP A 186 14.99 14.28 17.89
N ASP A 187 13.83 14.34 17.24
CA ASP A 187 12.65 15.02 17.76
C ASP A 187 11.38 14.25 17.44
N SER A 188 10.78 13.65 18.44
CA SER A 188 9.55 12.88 18.31
C SER A 188 8.28 13.68 18.68
N THR A 189 8.39 14.98 18.82
CA THR A 189 7.29 15.82 19.32
C THR A 189 6.05 15.73 18.43
N MET A 190 6.18 15.94 17.12
CA MET A 190 5.05 15.83 16.19
C MET A 190 4.44 14.43 16.17
N PHE A 191 5.26 13.38 16.26
CA PHE A 191 4.80 12.00 16.29
C PHE A 191 3.91 11.72 17.51
N TRP A 192 4.35 12.13 18.71
CA TRP A 192 3.56 11.94 19.92
C TRP A 192 2.37 12.89 20.02
N ASP A 193 2.47 14.10 19.46
CA ASP A 193 1.32 15.02 19.36
C ASP A 193 0.18 14.37 18.55
N TYR A 194 0.49 13.85 17.38
CA TYR A 194 -0.53 13.15 16.58
C TYR A 194 -1.11 11.94 17.33
N LEU A 195 -0.27 11.08 17.88
CA LEU A 195 -0.71 9.83 18.49
C LEU A 195 -1.54 10.05 19.75
N CYS A 196 -1.17 10.99 20.60
CA CYS A 196 -1.95 11.30 21.80
C CYS A 196 -3.31 11.95 21.50
N ASN A 197 -3.52 12.41 20.27
CA ASN A 197 -4.78 12.94 19.78
C ASN A 197 -5.60 11.92 18.96
N ASN A 198 -5.01 10.77 18.61
CA ASN A 198 -5.61 9.72 17.79
C ASN A 198 -5.43 8.33 18.45
N PRO A 199 -6.16 8.05 19.55
CA PRO A 199 -6.00 6.82 20.34
C PRO A 199 -6.23 5.52 19.57
N GLU A 200 -6.96 5.54 18.45
CA GLU A 200 -7.14 4.38 17.56
C GLU A 200 -5.83 3.81 17.02
N SER A 201 -4.77 4.61 17.06
CA SER A 201 -3.42 4.21 16.62
C SER A 201 -2.74 3.21 17.57
N ILE A 202 -3.26 3.02 18.78
CA ILE A 202 -2.53 2.36 19.88
C ILE A 202 -2.07 0.95 19.56
N HIS A 203 -2.89 0.15 18.89
CA HIS A 203 -2.52 -1.21 18.54
C HIS A 203 -1.30 -1.24 17.59
N GLN A 204 -1.34 -0.41 16.56
CA GLN A 204 -0.22 -0.28 15.63
C GLN A 204 1.02 0.29 16.31
N VAL A 205 0.88 1.26 17.21
CA VAL A 205 1.99 1.81 18.00
C VAL A 205 2.67 0.72 18.83
N MET A 206 1.89 -0.14 19.48
CA MET A 206 2.46 -1.25 20.26
C MET A 206 3.23 -2.24 19.38
N ILE A 207 2.70 -2.60 18.22
CA ILE A 207 3.42 -3.49 17.29
C ILE A 207 4.70 -2.82 16.78
N LEU A 208 4.64 -1.52 16.43
CA LEU A 208 5.80 -0.76 15.96
C LEU A 208 6.89 -0.64 17.03
N MET A 209 6.51 -0.38 18.27
CA MET A 209 7.47 -0.24 19.38
C MET A 209 7.90 -1.60 19.97
N GLY A 210 7.24 -2.68 19.60
CA GLY A 210 7.65 -4.04 19.88
C GLY A 210 8.75 -4.54 18.92
N ASP A 211 9.02 -5.82 18.99
CA ASP A 211 10.09 -6.48 18.21
C ASP A 211 9.85 -6.40 16.69
N ARG A 212 8.58 -6.43 16.25
CA ARG A 212 8.22 -6.36 14.82
C ARG A 212 8.54 -5.04 14.15
N GLY A 213 8.87 -3.99 14.92
CA GLY A 213 9.22 -2.67 14.38
C GLY A 213 10.54 -2.65 13.61
N ILE A 214 11.45 -3.59 13.90
CA ILE A 214 12.74 -3.72 13.19
C ILE A 214 12.97 -5.20 12.84
N PRO A 215 12.42 -5.72 11.75
CA PRO A 215 12.72 -7.06 11.28
C PRO A 215 14.18 -7.16 10.83
N ASP A 216 14.82 -8.31 11.07
CA ASP A 216 16.19 -8.59 10.63
C ASP A 216 16.22 -9.04 9.17
N GLY A 217 15.84 -8.12 8.29
CA GLY A 217 15.70 -8.35 6.86
C GLY A 217 14.27 -8.65 6.41
N TYR A 218 14.02 -8.40 5.13
CA TYR A 218 12.67 -8.53 4.53
C TYR A 218 12.15 -9.97 4.49
N ARG A 219 13.02 -10.98 4.47
CA ARG A 219 12.61 -12.40 4.43
C ARG A 219 12.06 -12.89 5.78
N PHE A 220 12.37 -12.23 6.87
CA PHE A 220 12.03 -12.63 8.24
C PHE A 220 10.83 -11.88 8.80
N MET A 221 9.94 -11.43 7.96
CA MET A 221 8.70 -10.77 8.37
C MET A 221 7.49 -11.39 7.69
N HIS A 222 6.36 -11.35 8.37
CA HIS A 222 5.05 -11.65 7.78
C HIS A 222 4.55 -10.44 7.00
N GLY A 223 3.59 -10.68 6.08
CA GLY A 223 2.84 -9.63 5.41
C GLY A 223 1.34 -9.77 5.70
N TYR A 224 0.64 -8.66 5.75
CA TYR A 224 -0.80 -8.60 6.01
C TYR A 224 -1.41 -7.59 5.05
N ALA A 225 -2.41 -8.01 4.27
CA ALA A 225 -3.14 -7.10 3.40
C ALA A 225 -3.86 -6.01 4.21
N GLY A 226 -4.25 -6.34 5.45
CA GLY A 226 -4.90 -5.44 6.39
C GLY A 226 -6.37 -5.18 6.05
N HIS A 227 -6.68 -4.98 4.79
CA HIS A 227 -8.02 -4.70 4.30
C HIS A 227 -8.88 -5.95 4.20
N THR A 228 -10.17 -5.74 4.38
CA THR A 228 -11.20 -6.71 4.01
C THR A 228 -11.51 -6.58 2.53
N LEU A 229 -11.45 -7.70 1.81
CA LEU A 229 -11.87 -7.85 0.42
C LEU A 229 -13.15 -8.68 0.35
N LYS A 230 -13.79 -8.73 -0.81
CA LYS A 230 -14.81 -9.72 -1.14
C LYS A 230 -14.23 -10.73 -2.13
N PHE A 231 -14.36 -12.02 -1.83
CA PHE A 231 -14.19 -13.09 -2.81
C PHE A 231 -15.55 -13.49 -3.34
N VAL A 232 -15.64 -13.64 -4.65
CA VAL A 232 -16.88 -13.94 -5.39
C VAL A 232 -16.67 -15.20 -6.20
N ASN A 233 -17.53 -16.20 -6.00
CA ASN A 233 -17.49 -17.44 -6.76
C ASN A 233 -18.19 -17.32 -8.13
N LYS A 234 -18.19 -18.39 -8.92
CA LYS A 234 -18.84 -18.41 -10.25
C LYS A 234 -20.36 -18.25 -10.19
N GLN A 235 -21.00 -18.57 -9.08
CA GLN A 235 -22.44 -18.42 -8.85
C GLN A 235 -22.82 -17.02 -8.39
N GLY A 236 -21.83 -16.11 -8.21
CA GLY A 236 -22.05 -14.78 -7.68
C GLY A 236 -22.21 -14.72 -6.16
N ASP A 237 -22.08 -15.85 -5.46
CA ASP A 237 -22.05 -15.84 -3.99
C ASP A 237 -20.70 -15.29 -3.53
N TRP A 238 -20.71 -14.53 -2.43
CA TRP A 238 -19.53 -13.83 -1.98
C TRP A 238 -19.30 -13.95 -0.47
N ILE A 239 -18.04 -13.75 -0.08
CA ILE A 239 -17.59 -13.81 1.30
C ILE A 239 -16.52 -12.75 1.56
N TYR A 240 -16.53 -12.14 2.74
CA TYR A 240 -15.45 -11.27 3.19
C TYR A 240 -14.18 -12.07 3.44
N THR A 241 -13.04 -11.52 3.03
CA THR A 241 -11.75 -12.20 3.09
C THR A 241 -10.65 -11.24 3.49
N GLN A 242 -9.80 -11.66 4.42
CA GLN A 242 -8.50 -11.04 4.69
C GLN A 242 -7.37 -11.98 4.26
N ILE A 243 -6.27 -11.41 3.74
CA ILE A 243 -5.15 -12.17 3.17
C ILE A 243 -3.89 -11.89 3.98
N HIS A 244 -3.13 -12.95 4.26
CA HIS A 244 -1.92 -12.93 5.06
C HIS A 244 -0.79 -13.67 4.37
N PHE A 245 0.42 -13.13 4.44
CA PHE A 245 1.66 -13.75 3.98
C PHE A 245 2.47 -14.20 5.19
N LYS A 246 2.61 -15.50 5.39
CA LYS A 246 3.32 -16.06 6.54
C LYS A 246 4.68 -16.57 6.12
N SER A 247 5.76 -15.87 6.53
CA SER A 247 7.13 -16.26 6.23
C SER A 247 7.40 -17.71 6.66
N GLN A 248 7.92 -18.51 5.75
CA GLN A 248 8.37 -19.88 6.05
C GLN A 248 9.77 -19.89 6.70
N GLN A 249 10.52 -18.77 6.62
CA GLN A 249 11.80 -18.58 7.29
C GLN A 249 11.64 -18.18 8.77
N GLY A 250 10.38 -18.05 9.23
CA GLY A 250 10.05 -17.50 10.55
C GLY A 250 10.21 -15.99 10.62
N THR A 251 10.18 -15.46 11.83
CA THR A 251 10.40 -14.03 12.11
C THR A 251 11.66 -13.84 12.92
N LYS A 252 12.46 -12.84 12.52
CA LYS A 252 13.62 -12.39 13.28
C LYS A 252 13.55 -10.88 13.42
N PHE A 253 14.12 -10.36 14.48
CA PHE A 253 14.19 -8.92 14.72
C PHE A 253 15.57 -8.56 15.27
N ILE A 254 15.92 -7.28 15.14
CA ILE A 254 17.12 -6.69 15.75
C ILE A 254 16.71 -5.58 16.71
N THR A 255 17.56 -5.33 17.69
CA THR A 255 17.32 -4.24 18.64
C THR A 255 17.54 -2.87 17.99
N GLN A 256 17.07 -1.81 18.64
CA GLN A 256 17.33 -0.44 18.18
C GLN A 256 18.84 -0.14 18.16
N GLU A 257 19.57 -0.63 19.14
CA GLU A 257 21.03 -0.47 19.26
C GLU A 257 21.77 -1.22 18.15
N ASP A 258 21.44 -2.49 17.94
CA ASP A 258 22.04 -3.29 16.86
C ASP A 258 21.75 -2.72 15.48
N SER A 259 20.57 -2.13 15.28
CA SER A 259 20.18 -1.54 13.99
C SER A 259 21.08 -0.37 13.59
N ALA A 260 21.55 0.43 14.56
CA ALA A 260 22.46 1.54 14.32
C ALA A 260 23.83 1.09 13.77
N ASN A 261 24.22 -0.14 14.05
CA ASN A 261 25.48 -0.73 13.59
C ASN A 261 25.36 -1.49 12.26
N LYS A 262 24.16 -1.58 11.68
CA LYS A 262 23.95 -2.22 10.37
C LYS A 262 24.20 -1.24 9.22
N SER A 263 24.51 -1.78 8.05
CA SER A 263 24.53 -0.99 6.81
C SER A 263 23.14 -0.38 6.54
N PRO A 264 23.04 0.83 5.99
CA PRO A 264 21.77 1.41 5.53
C PRO A 264 20.99 0.53 4.56
N ASP A 265 21.65 -0.41 3.89
CA ASP A 265 21.09 -1.34 2.92
C ASP A 265 21.07 -2.79 3.42
N HIS A 266 21.04 -3.00 4.74
CA HIS A 266 21.14 -4.33 5.35
C HIS A 266 20.07 -5.29 4.84
N SER A 267 18.79 -4.88 4.87
CA SER A 267 17.67 -5.73 4.45
C SER A 267 17.66 -5.97 2.95
N GLN A 268 18.04 -4.97 2.16
CA GLN A 268 18.18 -5.07 0.71
C GLN A 268 19.28 -6.06 0.33
N LYS A 269 20.45 -5.94 0.97
CA LYS A 269 21.59 -6.83 0.76
C LYS A 269 21.24 -8.27 1.15
N ASP A 270 20.61 -8.48 2.32
CA ASP A 270 20.18 -9.80 2.77
C ASP A 270 19.27 -10.51 1.75
N LEU A 271 18.26 -9.79 1.24
CA LEU A 271 17.34 -10.33 0.23
C LEU A 271 18.07 -10.71 -1.06
N TYR A 272 18.89 -9.80 -1.59
CA TYR A 272 19.62 -9.99 -2.83
C TYR A 272 20.59 -11.18 -2.75
N GLU A 273 21.41 -11.23 -1.71
CA GLU A 273 22.40 -12.28 -1.53
C GLU A 273 21.76 -13.64 -1.21
N ALA A 274 20.62 -13.67 -0.52
CA ALA A 274 19.89 -14.90 -0.28
C ALA A 274 19.41 -15.52 -1.59
N ILE A 275 18.78 -14.74 -2.46
CA ILE A 275 18.32 -15.21 -3.77
C ILE A 275 19.50 -15.62 -4.65
N LYS A 276 20.58 -14.83 -4.67
CA LYS A 276 21.79 -15.12 -5.47
C LYS A 276 22.45 -16.45 -5.12
N ARG A 277 22.44 -16.86 -3.85
CA ARG A 277 22.99 -18.17 -3.41
C ARG A 277 21.99 -19.33 -3.46
N GLY A 278 20.73 -19.08 -3.92
CA GLY A 278 19.70 -20.11 -4.03
C GLY A 278 18.87 -20.34 -2.75
N ASP A 279 19.06 -19.52 -1.71
CA ASP A 279 18.26 -19.54 -0.48
C ASP A 279 16.97 -18.70 -0.68
N TYR A 280 16.05 -19.27 -1.45
CA TYR A 280 14.86 -18.58 -1.93
C TYR A 280 13.85 -18.34 -0.82
N PRO A 281 13.53 -17.08 -0.47
CA PRO A 281 12.54 -16.79 0.54
C PRO A 281 11.14 -17.15 0.07
N LYS A 282 10.34 -17.70 1.00
CA LYS A 282 8.99 -18.22 0.75
C LYS A 282 7.99 -17.72 1.79
N TRP A 283 6.75 -17.54 1.36
CA TRP A 283 5.62 -17.20 2.23
C TRP A 283 4.42 -18.06 1.90
N ASN A 284 3.76 -18.61 2.93
CA ASN A 284 2.42 -19.14 2.78
C ASN A 284 1.45 -18.00 2.55
N VAL A 285 0.53 -18.16 1.60
CA VAL A 285 -0.62 -17.28 1.40
C VAL A 285 -1.80 -17.90 2.13
N GLU A 286 -2.28 -17.20 3.16
CA GLU A 286 -3.36 -17.65 4.02
C GLU A 286 -4.52 -16.66 3.98
N ILE A 287 -5.75 -17.16 4.12
CA ILE A 287 -6.96 -16.34 4.19
C ILE A 287 -7.71 -16.57 5.50
N GLN A 288 -8.37 -15.51 5.97
CA GLN A 288 -9.48 -15.60 6.90
C GLN A 288 -10.75 -15.22 6.15
N THR A 289 -11.85 -15.92 6.42
CA THR A 289 -13.13 -15.67 5.75
C THR A 289 -14.24 -15.42 6.75
N MET A 290 -15.21 -14.58 6.38
CA MET A 290 -16.34 -14.20 7.22
C MET A 290 -17.55 -13.90 6.33
N THR A 291 -18.68 -14.54 6.59
CA THR A 291 -19.93 -14.21 5.88
C THR A 291 -20.46 -12.84 6.32
N ALA A 292 -21.34 -12.22 5.53
CA ALA A 292 -21.97 -10.95 5.90
C ALA A 292 -22.71 -11.06 7.24
N LYS A 293 -23.45 -12.15 7.46
CA LYS A 293 -24.14 -12.41 8.73
C LYS A 293 -23.18 -12.50 9.91
N GLN A 294 -22.06 -13.20 9.75
CA GLN A 294 -21.02 -13.28 10.81
C GLN A 294 -20.41 -11.91 11.08
N ALA A 295 -20.21 -11.08 10.07
CA ALA A 295 -19.71 -9.71 10.23
C ALA A 295 -20.66 -8.84 11.07
N GLU A 296 -21.97 -8.94 10.80
CA GLU A 296 -23.01 -8.29 11.61
C GLU A 296 -23.00 -8.79 13.06
N GLU A 297 -22.94 -10.11 13.27
CA GLU A 297 -22.88 -10.70 14.61
C GLU A 297 -21.64 -10.29 15.39
N VAL A 298 -20.48 -10.19 14.74
CA VAL A 298 -19.23 -9.72 15.37
C VAL A 298 -19.34 -8.24 15.75
N TRP A 299 -19.94 -7.44 14.90
CA TRP A 299 -20.22 -6.04 15.23
C TRP A 299 -21.18 -5.89 16.41
N GLU A 300 -22.29 -6.62 16.41
CA GLU A 300 -23.30 -6.54 17.49
C GLU A 300 -22.76 -7.02 18.84
N LYS A 301 -22.04 -8.14 18.85
CA LYS A 301 -21.59 -8.81 20.08
C LYS A 301 -20.24 -8.32 20.61
N GLN A 302 -19.34 -7.90 19.71
CA GLN A 302 -17.94 -7.60 20.05
C GLN A 302 -17.53 -6.19 19.66
N ARG A 303 -18.39 -5.43 18.96
CA ARG A 303 -18.10 -4.09 18.45
C ARG A 303 -16.85 -4.00 17.56
N ILE A 304 -16.51 -5.09 16.89
CA ILE A 304 -15.41 -5.14 15.92
C ILE A 304 -16.00 -4.84 14.53
N ASN A 305 -15.63 -3.69 13.96
CA ASN A 305 -15.91 -3.38 12.57
C ASN A 305 -14.86 -4.05 11.69
N ILE A 306 -15.28 -4.95 10.81
CA ILE A 306 -14.39 -5.69 9.92
C ILE A 306 -13.76 -4.82 8.81
N PHE A 307 -14.24 -3.61 8.62
CA PHE A 307 -13.70 -2.60 7.71
C PHE A 307 -12.78 -1.60 8.40
N ASP A 308 -12.51 -1.79 9.68
CA ASP A 308 -11.64 -0.95 10.49
C ASP A 308 -10.22 -1.49 10.47
N LEU A 309 -9.32 -0.77 9.80
CA LEU A 309 -7.91 -1.16 9.66
C LEU A 309 -7.12 -1.09 10.98
N THR A 310 -7.70 -0.56 12.06
CA THR A 310 -7.08 -0.55 13.39
C THR A 310 -7.40 -1.81 14.21
N HIS A 311 -8.29 -2.67 13.70
CA HIS A 311 -8.73 -3.90 14.35
C HIS A 311 -8.25 -5.15 13.60
N VAL A 312 -8.11 -6.26 14.33
CA VAL A 312 -7.84 -7.59 13.77
C VAL A 312 -9.07 -8.48 13.91
N TRP A 313 -9.26 -9.39 12.98
CA TRP A 313 -10.28 -10.43 13.11
C TRP A 313 -9.85 -11.45 14.18
N PRO A 314 -10.76 -11.88 15.07
CA PRO A 314 -10.46 -12.87 16.10
C PRO A 314 -10.07 -14.23 15.49
N GLN A 315 -8.78 -14.59 15.58
CA GLN A 315 -8.25 -15.80 14.94
C GLN A 315 -8.85 -17.10 15.50
N GLY A 316 -9.25 -17.11 16.77
CA GLY A 316 -9.92 -18.26 17.36
C GLY A 316 -11.31 -18.54 16.79
N GLN A 317 -11.99 -17.51 16.29
CA GLN A 317 -13.31 -17.61 15.66
C GLN A 317 -13.21 -17.76 14.14
N PHE A 318 -12.24 -17.08 13.54
CA PHE A 318 -11.99 -17.08 12.10
C PHE A 318 -10.56 -17.53 11.82
N PRO A 319 -10.31 -18.85 11.83
CA PRO A 319 -8.97 -19.38 11.66
C PRO A 319 -8.44 -19.15 10.24
N ARG A 320 -7.13 -18.98 10.14
CA ARG A 320 -6.46 -18.85 8.86
C ARG A 320 -6.38 -20.19 8.13
N LYS A 321 -6.60 -20.15 6.82
CA LYS A 321 -6.48 -21.30 5.91
C LYS A 321 -5.42 -21.01 4.86
N LYS A 322 -4.45 -21.89 4.67
CA LYS A 322 -3.48 -21.80 3.58
C LYS A 322 -4.18 -22.10 2.25
N ILE A 323 -3.94 -21.22 1.26
CA ILE A 323 -4.45 -21.39 -0.12
C ILE A 323 -3.32 -21.54 -1.13
N GLY A 324 -2.13 -21.09 -0.81
CA GLY A 324 -0.99 -21.15 -1.72
C GLY A 324 0.29 -20.73 -1.02
N GLU A 325 1.32 -20.58 -1.83
CA GLU A 325 2.60 -20.02 -1.40
C GLU A 325 3.24 -19.23 -2.54
N PHE A 326 4.08 -18.27 -2.22
CA PHE A 326 4.94 -17.66 -3.22
C PHE A 326 6.40 -17.71 -2.81
N THR A 327 7.25 -17.82 -3.83
CA THR A 327 8.69 -17.92 -3.71
C THR A 327 9.33 -16.80 -4.52
N LEU A 328 10.32 -16.12 -3.97
CA LEU A 328 11.16 -15.17 -4.71
C LEU A 328 12.47 -15.87 -5.06
N ASN A 329 12.72 -16.11 -6.35
CA ASN A 329 13.84 -16.88 -6.83
C ASN A 329 14.68 -16.17 -7.90
N GLU A 330 14.37 -14.91 -8.18
CA GLU A 330 15.03 -14.13 -9.21
C GLU A 330 15.23 -12.69 -8.74
N ASN A 331 16.49 -12.21 -8.73
CA ASN A 331 16.81 -10.83 -8.47
C ASN A 331 16.48 -9.95 -9.68
N ALA A 332 16.18 -8.66 -9.43
CA ALA A 332 16.14 -7.69 -10.51
C ALA A 332 17.51 -7.60 -11.19
N VAL A 333 17.52 -7.51 -12.51
CA VAL A 333 18.73 -7.28 -13.30
C VAL A 333 19.07 -5.79 -13.33
N ASN A 334 18.04 -4.95 -13.45
CA ASN A 334 18.16 -3.49 -13.38
C ASN A 334 17.18 -2.95 -12.33
N TYR A 335 17.73 -2.42 -11.23
CA TYR A 335 16.90 -1.91 -10.13
C TYR A 335 15.96 -0.79 -10.57
N PHE A 336 16.44 0.16 -11.39
CA PHE A 336 15.60 1.28 -11.82
C PHE A 336 14.42 0.80 -12.67
N ALA A 337 14.70 -0.01 -13.69
CA ALA A 337 13.68 -0.52 -14.61
C ALA A 337 12.65 -1.43 -13.94
N GLU A 338 13.09 -2.28 -12.99
CA GLU A 338 12.29 -3.37 -12.46
C GLU A 338 11.76 -3.12 -11.05
N ILE A 339 12.40 -2.24 -10.25
CA ILE A 339 12.03 -1.98 -8.86
C ILE A 339 11.67 -0.51 -8.60
N GLU A 340 12.44 0.44 -9.15
CA GLU A 340 12.10 1.85 -8.99
C GLU A 340 10.83 2.22 -9.78
N GLN A 341 10.69 1.74 -11.01
CA GLN A 341 9.53 1.98 -11.86
C GLN A 341 8.35 1.04 -11.59
N VAL A 342 8.48 0.01 -10.74
CA VAL A 342 7.33 -0.84 -10.42
C VAL A 342 6.23 -0.04 -9.73
N ALA A 343 5.01 -0.24 -10.17
CA ALA A 343 3.81 0.42 -9.68
C ALA A 343 2.79 -0.62 -9.20
N PHE A 344 2.34 -0.48 -7.95
CA PHE A 344 1.32 -1.32 -7.37
C PHE A 344 0.03 -0.52 -7.20
N ASN A 345 -1.10 -1.09 -7.60
CA ASN A 345 -2.40 -0.42 -7.54
C ASN A 345 -3.42 -1.33 -6.84
N PRO A 346 -3.91 -0.97 -5.65
CA PRO A 346 -4.96 -1.74 -4.96
C PRO A 346 -6.25 -1.92 -5.76
N ALA A 347 -6.49 -1.10 -6.79
CA ALA A 347 -7.61 -1.25 -7.70
C ALA A 347 -7.41 -2.36 -8.76
N HIS A 348 -6.21 -2.90 -8.90
CA HIS A 348 -5.94 -4.03 -9.78
C HIS A 348 -6.41 -5.32 -9.11
N MET A 349 -7.60 -5.76 -9.47
CA MET A 349 -8.24 -6.98 -8.97
C MET A 349 -8.81 -7.77 -10.16
N PRO A 350 -8.45 -9.06 -10.31
CA PRO A 350 -9.04 -9.90 -11.35
C PRO A 350 -10.50 -10.24 -10.99
N PRO A 351 -11.32 -10.72 -11.95
CA PRO A 351 -12.66 -11.21 -11.69
C PRO A 351 -12.67 -12.22 -10.53
N GLY A 352 -13.65 -12.08 -9.62
CA GLY A 352 -13.75 -12.89 -8.41
C GLY A 352 -13.11 -12.27 -7.16
N ILE A 353 -12.43 -11.14 -7.29
CA ILE A 353 -11.90 -10.36 -6.17
C ILE A 353 -12.44 -8.94 -6.29
N GLU A 354 -13.07 -8.46 -5.22
CA GLU A 354 -13.68 -7.13 -5.19
C GLU A 354 -13.30 -6.35 -3.92
N PRO A 355 -13.31 -5.01 -3.98
CA PRO A 355 -13.12 -4.19 -2.78
C PRO A 355 -14.33 -4.29 -1.85
N SER A 356 -14.11 -4.06 -0.58
CA SER A 356 -15.16 -3.92 0.42
C SER A 356 -15.46 -2.44 0.72
N ALA A 357 -16.33 -2.22 1.69
CA ALA A 357 -16.66 -0.89 2.23
C ALA A 357 -15.59 -0.33 3.19
N ASP A 358 -14.40 -0.94 3.28
CA ASP A 358 -13.27 -0.40 4.05
C ASP A 358 -12.90 1.00 3.54
N PRO A 359 -13.05 2.07 4.34
CA PRO A 359 -12.86 3.44 3.87
C PRO A 359 -11.42 3.73 3.47
N VAL A 360 -10.44 3.10 4.14
CA VAL A 360 -9.04 3.25 3.80
C VAL A 360 -8.73 2.54 2.48
N LEU A 361 -9.28 1.34 2.24
CA LEU A 361 -9.17 0.68 0.94
C LEU A 361 -9.78 1.54 -0.16
N GLN A 362 -10.99 2.06 0.03
CA GLN A 362 -11.69 2.89 -0.96
C GLN A 362 -10.84 4.12 -1.36
N SER A 363 -10.22 4.81 -0.41
CA SER A 363 -9.33 5.93 -0.70
C SER A 363 -8.07 5.51 -1.47
N ARG A 364 -7.54 4.31 -1.20
CA ARG A 364 -6.36 3.76 -1.88
C ARG A 364 -6.62 3.39 -3.34
N LEU A 365 -7.88 3.06 -3.72
CA LEU A 365 -8.23 2.80 -5.11
C LEU A 365 -7.98 4.01 -6.02
N PHE A 366 -8.10 5.23 -5.49
CA PHE A 366 -7.78 6.46 -6.19
C PHE A 366 -6.31 6.89 -6.02
N SER A 367 -5.80 6.88 -4.79
CA SER A 367 -4.50 7.48 -4.44
C SER A 367 -3.32 6.84 -5.18
N TYR A 368 -3.33 5.52 -5.35
CA TYR A 368 -2.19 4.81 -5.97
C TYR A 368 -2.05 5.06 -7.48
N PRO A 369 -3.10 4.92 -8.29
CA PRO A 369 -2.97 5.24 -9.72
C PRO A 369 -2.65 6.72 -9.96
N ASP A 370 -3.14 7.62 -9.11
CA ASP A 370 -2.83 9.04 -9.18
C ASP A 370 -1.33 9.32 -8.96
N THR A 371 -0.78 8.82 -7.86
CA THR A 371 0.64 9.01 -7.56
C THR A 371 1.56 8.38 -8.63
N HIS A 372 1.17 7.25 -9.23
CA HIS A 372 1.98 6.63 -10.29
C HIS A 372 1.96 7.42 -11.59
N ARG A 373 0.83 8.04 -11.94
CA ARG A 373 0.79 8.98 -13.09
C ARG A 373 1.70 10.17 -12.87
N HIS A 374 1.76 10.71 -11.66
CA HIS A 374 2.68 11.77 -11.31
C HIS A 374 4.15 11.30 -11.33
N ARG A 375 4.46 10.17 -10.71
CA ARG A 375 5.83 9.70 -10.49
C ARG A 375 6.49 9.12 -11.74
N ILE A 376 5.74 8.39 -12.56
CA ILE A 376 6.26 7.62 -13.70
C ILE A 376 5.75 8.16 -15.02
N GLY A 377 4.50 8.62 -15.07
CA GLY A 377 3.82 9.11 -16.26
C GLY A 377 2.52 8.39 -16.56
N VAL A 378 1.73 8.97 -17.47
CA VAL A 378 0.36 8.50 -17.78
C VAL A 378 0.32 7.06 -18.29
N ASN A 379 1.35 6.64 -19.01
CA ASN A 379 1.47 5.29 -19.60
C ASN A 379 2.32 4.32 -18.76
N TYR A 380 2.44 4.54 -17.46
CA TYR A 380 3.23 3.67 -16.57
C TYR A 380 2.86 2.18 -16.63
N GLN A 381 1.62 1.86 -16.98
CA GLN A 381 1.15 0.49 -17.13
C GLN A 381 1.71 -0.21 -18.40
N GLN A 382 2.23 0.55 -19.37
CA GLN A 382 2.87 -0.02 -20.55
C GLN A 382 4.33 -0.44 -20.30
N LEU A 383 4.93 -0.04 -19.19
CA LEU A 383 6.26 -0.51 -18.82
C LEU A 383 6.25 -2.02 -18.57
N PRO A 384 7.26 -2.77 -19.04
CA PRO A 384 7.28 -4.23 -18.89
C PRO A 384 7.05 -4.73 -17.48
N VAL A 385 7.60 -4.07 -16.47
CA VAL A 385 7.43 -4.44 -15.05
C VAL A 385 6.00 -4.22 -14.54
N ASN A 386 5.24 -3.32 -15.16
CA ASN A 386 3.86 -2.98 -14.78
C ASN A 386 2.80 -3.61 -15.68
N ALA A 387 3.19 -4.01 -16.89
CA ALA A 387 2.30 -4.59 -17.87
C ALA A 387 1.67 -5.90 -17.36
N PRO A 388 0.39 -6.18 -17.67
CA PRO A 388 -0.20 -7.48 -17.43
C PRO A 388 0.45 -8.54 -18.33
N ARG A 389 0.33 -9.81 -17.96
CA ARG A 389 0.90 -10.94 -18.70
C ARG A 389 0.39 -11.00 -20.15
N THR A 390 -0.81 -10.53 -20.38
CA THR A 390 -1.46 -10.44 -21.70
C THR A 390 -1.32 -9.04 -22.33
N GLY A 391 -0.27 -8.30 -21.94
CA GLY A 391 -0.10 -6.88 -22.26
C GLY A 391 -0.10 -6.48 -23.72
N PHE A 392 0.24 -7.39 -24.63
CA PHE A 392 0.13 -7.17 -26.07
C PHE A 392 -1.32 -7.15 -26.60
N MET A 393 -2.29 -7.49 -25.75
CA MET A 393 -3.71 -7.52 -26.09
C MET A 393 -4.50 -6.43 -25.36
N PHE A 394 -3.86 -5.30 -25.01
CA PHE A 394 -4.56 -4.16 -24.43
C PHE A 394 -5.65 -3.67 -25.37
N GLY A 395 -6.88 -4.01 -25.05
CA GLY A 395 -8.06 -3.56 -25.76
C GLY A 395 -8.73 -2.35 -25.13
N ASN A 396 -8.07 -1.62 -24.25
CA ASN A 396 -8.60 -0.39 -23.65
C ASN A 396 -8.21 0.84 -24.46
N PHE A 397 -8.75 2.01 -24.12
CA PHE A 397 -8.43 3.28 -24.78
C PHE A 397 -7.38 4.10 -24.02
N GLN A 398 -6.68 3.52 -23.08
CA GLN A 398 -5.53 4.12 -22.39
C GLN A 398 -4.25 3.87 -23.20
N ARG A 399 -4.10 4.57 -24.33
CA ARG A 399 -3.03 4.32 -25.29
C ARG A 399 -2.21 5.55 -25.67
N ASP A 400 -2.86 6.68 -25.83
CA ASP A 400 -2.21 7.92 -26.24
C ASP A 400 -1.59 8.64 -25.01
N GLY A 401 -0.85 9.70 -25.22
CA GLY A 401 -0.17 10.46 -24.18
C GLY A 401 1.32 10.18 -24.10
N SER A 402 2.00 10.85 -23.17
CA SER A 402 3.46 10.80 -23.04
C SER A 402 4.00 9.38 -22.89
N MET A 403 5.07 9.09 -23.66
CA MET A 403 5.77 7.81 -23.61
C MET A 403 4.88 6.59 -23.95
N ALA A 404 3.86 6.78 -24.79
CA ALA A 404 3.08 5.67 -25.32
C ALA A 404 3.96 4.75 -26.15
N PHE A 405 3.96 3.46 -25.81
CA PHE A 405 4.75 2.44 -26.49
C PHE A 405 3.87 1.49 -27.31
N TYR A 406 2.75 1.04 -26.76
CA TYR A 406 1.80 0.17 -27.45
C TYR A 406 0.77 1.00 -28.22
N ASN A 407 0.85 0.95 -29.55
CA ASN A 407 0.01 1.78 -30.41
C ASN A 407 -1.42 1.28 -30.60
N GLN A 408 -1.72 0.01 -30.28
CA GLN A 408 -3.03 -0.65 -30.45
C GLN A 408 -3.60 -0.61 -31.88
N GLY A 409 -2.76 -0.37 -32.90
CA GLY A 409 -3.14 -0.33 -34.31
C GLY A 409 -3.99 0.89 -34.73
N ALA A 410 -4.63 0.78 -35.88
CA ALA A 410 -5.47 1.84 -36.46
C ALA A 410 -6.89 1.90 -35.87
N ARG A 411 -7.18 1.11 -34.85
CA ARG A 411 -8.50 1.08 -34.23
C ARG A 411 -8.91 2.47 -33.71
N PRO A 412 -10.16 2.89 -33.92
CA PRO A 412 -10.67 4.13 -33.34
C PRO A 412 -10.51 4.17 -31.82
N ASN A 413 -10.28 5.36 -31.26
CA ASN A 413 -10.12 5.55 -29.80
C ASN A 413 -11.46 5.75 -29.07
N TYR A 414 -12.54 5.23 -29.61
CA TYR A 414 -13.87 5.17 -29.02
C TYR A 414 -14.53 3.82 -29.35
N LEU A 415 -15.66 3.51 -28.73
CA LEU A 415 -16.44 2.30 -29.05
C LEU A 415 -17.14 2.44 -30.41
N SER A 416 -16.45 2.01 -31.45
CA SER A 416 -16.92 2.15 -32.84
C SER A 416 -17.85 0.99 -33.21
N SER A 417 -18.96 1.31 -33.90
CA SER A 417 -19.82 0.30 -34.52
C SER A 417 -19.32 -0.13 -35.92
N ILE A 418 -18.39 0.62 -36.50
CA ILE A 418 -17.78 0.30 -37.81
C ILE A 418 -16.60 -0.68 -37.62
N ASP A 419 -15.81 -0.48 -36.59
CA ASP A 419 -14.70 -1.35 -36.21
C ASP A 419 -14.86 -1.73 -34.73
N PRO A 420 -15.77 -2.66 -34.41
CA PRO A 420 -16.12 -2.98 -33.05
C PRO A 420 -15.02 -3.75 -32.34
N ILE A 421 -14.77 -3.41 -31.07
CA ILE A 421 -13.97 -4.21 -30.15
C ILE A 421 -14.84 -5.35 -29.59
N GLN A 422 -14.21 -6.50 -29.37
CA GLN A 422 -14.90 -7.62 -28.73
C GLN A 422 -14.94 -7.44 -27.21
N PHE A 423 -16.06 -7.79 -26.62
CA PHE A 423 -16.25 -7.85 -25.17
C PHE A 423 -16.35 -9.31 -24.75
N ARG A 424 -15.71 -9.63 -23.61
CA ARG A 424 -15.88 -10.92 -22.97
C ARG A 424 -17.19 -10.90 -22.19
N ASP A 425 -18.02 -11.92 -22.33
CA ASP A 425 -19.21 -12.07 -21.50
C ASP A 425 -18.84 -12.16 -20.02
N ARG A 426 -19.73 -11.65 -19.18
CA ARG A 426 -19.57 -11.76 -17.73
C ARG A 426 -19.59 -13.23 -17.33
N SER A 427 -18.55 -13.64 -16.59
CA SER A 427 -18.47 -15.00 -16.05
C SER A 427 -19.09 -15.12 -14.65
N ILE A 428 -19.58 -14.02 -14.07
CA ILE A 428 -20.11 -13.92 -12.70
C ILE A 428 -21.40 -13.11 -12.74
N ASP A 429 -22.41 -13.56 -11.99
CA ASP A 429 -23.62 -12.78 -11.74
C ASP A 429 -23.30 -11.66 -10.72
N LEU A 430 -22.99 -10.47 -11.22
CA LEU A 430 -22.66 -9.32 -10.40
C LEU A 430 -23.86 -8.71 -9.67
N ASP A 431 -25.09 -9.01 -10.07
CA ASP A 431 -26.29 -8.44 -9.43
C ASP A 431 -26.42 -8.93 -7.98
N LYS A 432 -25.91 -10.12 -7.67
CA LYS A 432 -25.83 -10.63 -6.30
C LYS A 432 -24.78 -9.92 -5.43
N THR A 433 -23.68 -9.49 -6.04
CA THR A 433 -22.53 -8.88 -5.32
C THR A 433 -22.67 -7.38 -5.15
N HIS A 434 -23.33 -6.74 -6.11
CA HIS A 434 -23.51 -5.29 -6.19
C HIS A 434 -24.82 -4.81 -5.55
N GLY A 435 -25.37 -5.55 -4.62
CA GLY A 435 -26.67 -5.25 -3.99
C GLY A 435 -26.92 -3.76 -3.74
N HIS A 436 -28.16 -3.40 -3.53
CA HIS A 436 -28.58 -2.01 -3.38
C HIS A 436 -27.91 -1.34 -2.18
N PHE A 437 -27.15 -0.26 -2.42
CA PHE A 437 -26.69 0.64 -1.38
C PHE A 437 -27.84 1.62 -1.07
N THR A 438 -28.53 1.40 0.04
CA THR A 438 -29.53 2.31 0.56
C THR A 438 -29.06 2.84 1.91
N GLY A 439 -29.19 4.14 2.12
CA GLY A 439 -28.80 4.76 3.38
C GLY A 439 -28.83 6.28 3.31
N GLU A 440 -28.71 6.92 4.46
CA GLU A 440 -28.60 8.37 4.56
C GLU A 440 -27.12 8.77 4.40
N ALA A 441 -26.85 9.77 3.56
CA ALA A 441 -25.51 10.38 3.47
C ALA A 441 -25.25 11.21 4.72
N ILE A 442 -24.22 10.86 5.47
CA ILE A 442 -23.85 11.55 6.73
C ILE A 442 -22.38 11.96 6.71
N THR A 443 -22.06 13.00 7.46
CA THR A 443 -20.69 13.30 7.84
C THR A 443 -20.38 12.52 9.11
N PHE A 444 -19.45 11.57 9.01
CA PHE A 444 -19.11 10.66 10.10
C PHE A 444 -17.68 10.89 10.58
N LEU A 445 -17.49 10.86 11.88
CA LEU A 445 -16.20 10.88 12.55
C LEU A 445 -16.13 9.68 13.49
N SER A 446 -15.15 8.79 13.29
CA SER A 446 -15.04 7.59 14.09
C SER A 446 -14.84 7.86 15.58
N GLU A 447 -15.44 7.04 16.42
CA GLU A 447 -15.40 7.16 17.87
C GLU A 447 -14.35 6.20 18.46
N ILE A 448 -13.74 6.64 19.57
CA ILE A 448 -12.90 5.77 20.40
C ILE A 448 -13.78 5.05 21.41
N ARG A 449 -13.64 3.74 21.50
CA ARG A 449 -14.41 2.87 22.36
C ARG A 449 -13.51 1.99 23.23
N PRO A 450 -13.99 1.48 24.37
CA PRO A 450 -13.22 0.56 25.20
C PRO A 450 -12.72 -0.68 24.44
N GLU A 451 -13.46 -1.12 23.43
CA GLU A 451 -13.14 -2.26 22.58
C GLU A 451 -11.88 -2.04 21.74
N ASP A 452 -11.54 -0.79 21.41
CA ASP A 452 -10.30 -0.43 20.70
C ASP A 452 -9.04 -0.88 21.46
N PHE A 453 -9.13 -1.05 22.79
CA PHE A 453 -8.02 -1.44 23.65
C PHE A 453 -7.96 -2.97 23.92
N ASN A 454 -8.94 -3.75 23.47
CA ASN A 454 -8.99 -5.19 23.75
C ASN A 454 -7.88 -5.98 23.04
N ALA A 455 -7.67 -5.74 21.76
CA ALA A 455 -6.62 -6.42 20.99
C ALA A 455 -5.21 -6.01 21.44
N PRO A 456 -4.88 -4.71 21.64
CA PRO A 456 -3.60 -4.29 22.23
C PRO A 456 -3.37 -4.88 23.64
N ARG A 457 -4.38 -4.96 24.49
CA ARG A 457 -4.29 -5.62 25.81
C ARG A 457 -3.97 -7.09 25.67
N ALA A 458 -4.63 -7.78 24.74
CA ALA A 458 -4.36 -9.19 24.47
C ALA A 458 -2.93 -9.40 23.93
N LEU A 459 -2.42 -8.50 23.08
CA LEU A 459 -1.04 -8.52 22.61
C LEU A 459 -0.06 -8.46 23.80
N TYR A 460 -0.27 -7.53 24.73
CA TYR A 460 0.58 -7.36 25.90
C TYR A 460 0.50 -8.56 26.87
N ARG A 461 -0.72 -9.00 27.20
CA ARG A 461 -0.94 -10.00 28.26
C ARG A 461 -0.81 -11.46 27.82
N LYS A 462 -1.16 -11.77 26.56
CA LYS A 462 -1.26 -13.15 26.07
C LYS A 462 -0.20 -13.54 25.07
N VAL A 463 0.38 -12.56 24.35
CA VAL A 463 1.33 -12.84 23.26
C VAL A 463 2.77 -12.55 23.67
N TRP A 464 2.99 -11.44 24.38
CA TRP A 464 4.34 -11.06 24.79
C TRP A 464 4.75 -11.71 26.13
N ASP A 465 5.95 -12.26 26.16
CA ASP A 465 6.65 -12.64 27.37
C ASP A 465 7.25 -11.41 28.07
N GLU A 466 7.81 -11.60 29.26
CA GLU A 466 8.38 -10.48 30.03
C GLU A 466 9.58 -9.81 29.32
N PRO A 467 10.51 -10.52 28.68
CA PRO A 467 11.56 -9.88 27.87
C PRO A 467 11.01 -8.99 26.75
N ALA A 468 9.96 -9.42 26.02
CA ALA A 468 9.34 -8.62 24.98
C ALA A 468 8.65 -7.37 25.54
N ARG A 469 7.95 -7.50 26.70
CA ARG A 469 7.35 -6.36 27.40
C ARG A 469 8.43 -5.35 27.83
N ALA A 470 9.52 -5.82 28.37
CA ALA A 470 10.65 -4.95 28.78
C ALA A 470 11.23 -4.19 27.59
N ARG A 471 11.52 -4.88 26.48
CA ARG A 471 11.99 -4.22 25.25
C ARG A 471 11.00 -3.18 24.73
N PHE A 472 9.71 -3.50 24.72
CA PHE A 472 8.64 -2.56 24.34
C PHE A 472 8.67 -1.30 25.21
N ILE A 473 8.71 -1.42 26.54
CA ILE A 473 8.77 -0.27 27.45
C ILE A 473 10.00 0.57 27.18
N ASN A 474 11.16 -0.05 27.02
CA ASN A 474 12.42 0.66 26.74
C ASN A 474 12.35 1.42 25.38
N ASN A 475 11.82 0.78 24.35
CA ASN A 475 11.66 1.41 23.03
C ASN A 475 10.71 2.62 23.08
N VAL A 476 9.57 2.48 23.79
CA VAL A 476 8.61 3.59 23.95
C VAL A 476 9.24 4.72 24.76
N ALA A 477 9.82 4.42 25.91
CA ALA A 477 10.45 5.43 26.78
C ALA A 477 11.60 6.16 26.07
N GLY A 478 12.44 5.43 25.33
CA GLY A 478 13.51 6.03 24.52
C GLY A 478 12.97 6.97 23.43
N LYS A 479 11.89 6.60 22.76
CA LYS A 479 11.25 7.49 21.78
C LYS A 479 10.55 8.67 22.43
N MET A 480 9.93 8.49 23.62
CA MET A 480 9.33 9.57 24.41
C MET A 480 10.37 10.58 24.92
N ALA A 481 11.58 10.14 25.25
CA ALA A 481 12.66 11.01 25.70
C ALA A 481 13.09 12.05 24.63
N LEU A 482 12.80 11.79 23.36
CA LEU A 482 13.05 12.74 22.26
C LEU A 482 11.90 13.76 22.06
N CYS A 483 10.84 13.69 22.85
CA CYS A 483 9.72 14.62 22.77
C CYS A 483 10.00 15.85 23.65
N LYS A 484 9.89 17.03 23.05
CA LYS A 484 10.15 18.31 23.75
C LYS A 484 8.95 18.82 24.57
N GLU A 485 7.76 18.20 24.38
CA GLU A 485 6.53 18.61 25.05
C GLU A 485 6.03 17.52 26.03
N PRO A 486 6.33 17.65 27.33
CA PRO A 486 5.93 16.65 28.34
C PRO A 486 4.41 16.41 28.39
N GLU A 487 3.61 17.38 27.98
CA GLU A 487 2.16 17.27 27.97
C GLU A 487 1.67 16.17 26.99
N PHE A 488 2.32 16.00 25.85
CA PHE A 488 1.98 14.92 24.91
C PHE A 488 2.29 13.55 25.49
N ILE A 489 3.39 13.47 26.24
CA ILE A 489 3.76 12.22 26.93
C ILE A 489 2.76 11.85 28.02
N LYS A 490 2.29 12.82 28.83
CA LYS A 490 1.23 12.57 29.84
C LYS A 490 -0.04 12.03 29.22
N ARG A 491 -0.45 12.59 28.08
CA ARG A 491 -1.62 12.12 27.34
C ARG A 491 -1.40 10.72 26.75
N GLN A 492 -0.25 10.49 26.16
CA GLN A 492 0.07 9.19 25.56
C GLN A 492 0.14 8.08 26.62
N ILE A 493 0.69 8.35 27.80
CA ILE A 493 0.69 7.42 28.93
C ILE A 493 -0.76 7.09 29.36
N ALA A 494 -1.67 8.10 29.35
CA ALA A 494 -3.08 7.83 29.63
C ALA A 494 -3.72 6.88 28.62
N ILE A 495 -3.37 6.97 27.35
CA ILE A 495 -3.83 6.03 26.32
C ILE A 495 -3.27 4.62 26.58
N PHE A 496 -2.01 4.51 26.94
CA PHE A 496 -1.43 3.22 27.35
C PHE A 496 -2.08 2.64 28.61
N ARG A 497 -2.55 3.48 29.53
CA ARG A 497 -3.29 3.08 30.72
C ARG A 497 -4.62 2.40 30.37
N GLU A 498 -5.32 2.89 29.35
CA GLU A 498 -6.53 2.22 28.84
C GLU A 498 -6.24 0.84 28.27
N VAL A 499 -5.05 0.62 27.73
CA VAL A 499 -4.61 -0.72 27.35
C VAL A 499 -4.35 -1.57 28.58
N ASP A 500 -3.49 -1.09 29.47
CA ASP A 500 -3.08 -1.83 30.67
C ASP A 500 -2.37 -0.91 31.69
N GLU A 501 -2.79 -0.97 32.95
CA GLU A 501 -2.21 -0.16 34.04
C GLU A 501 -0.71 -0.41 34.24
N GLU A 502 -0.26 -1.68 34.03
CA GLU A 502 1.15 -2.02 34.13
C GLU A 502 2.00 -1.27 33.11
N ILE A 503 1.52 -1.12 31.88
CA ILE A 503 2.24 -0.36 30.83
C ILE A 503 2.43 1.09 31.29
N ALA A 504 1.37 1.74 31.75
CA ALA A 504 1.43 3.12 32.21
C ALA A 504 2.40 3.28 33.38
N THR A 505 2.29 2.44 34.40
CA THR A 505 3.17 2.50 35.57
C THR A 505 4.64 2.30 35.21
N ARG A 506 4.93 1.37 34.28
CA ARG A 506 6.31 1.12 33.82
C ARG A 506 6.85 2.29 32.99
N LEU A 507 6.00 2.91 32.15
CA LEU A 507 6.36 4.11 31.38
C LEU A 507 6.56 5.34 32.28
N GLU A 508 5.71 5.55 33.28
CA GLU A 508 5.88 6.62 34.27
C GLU A 508 7.23 6.50 35.01
N LYS A 509 7.58 5.26 35.42
CA LYS A 509 8.87 4.99 36.03
C LYS A 509 10.05 5.25 35.09
N ALA A 510 9.93 4.84 33.82
CA ALA A 510 11.02 4.96 32.84
C ALA A 510 11.22 6.40 32.35
N THR A 511 10.15 7.18 32.25
CA THR A 511 10.20 8.56 31.74
C THR A 511 10.31 9.62 32.83
N GLY A 512 9.96 9.27 34.09
CA GLY A 512 9.81 10.23 35.20
C GLY A 512 8.57 11.13 35.06
N ILE A 513 7.69 10.88 34.09
CA ILE A 513 6.50 11.71 33.81
C ILE A 513 5.24 10.95 34.22
N LYS A 514 4.46 11.53 35.11
CA LYS A 514 3.17 10.95 35.51
C LYS A 514 2.10 11.26 34.47
N GLY A 515 1.48 10.22 33.91
CA GLY A 515 0.35 10.33 32.98
C GLY A 515 -0.96 10.75 33.67
N TYR A 516 -1.97 11.08 32.87
CA TYR A 516 -3.33 11.25 33.38
C TYR A 516 -3.95 9.91 33.75
N ASP A 517 -4.93 9.95 34.67
CA ASP A 517 -5.68 8.77 35.12
C ASP A 517 -6.73 8.31 34.09
N GLY A 518 -6.31 8.13 32.84
CA GLY A 518 -7.12 7.73 31.70
C GLY A 518 -7.47 8.88 30.74
N ILE A 519 -7.97 8.53 29.56
CA ILE A 519 -8.29 9.47 28.47
C ILE A 519 -9.34 10.50 28.90
N ALA A 520 -10.32 10.09 29.71
CA ALA A 520 -11.38 10.99 30.20
C ALA A 520 -10.83 12.20 30.99
N ASN A 521 -9.68 12.04 31.62
CA ASN A 521 -9.06 13.04 32.48
C ASN A 521 -7.96 13.88 31.76
N MET A 522 -7.69 13.62 30.49
CA MET A 522 -6.72 14.38 29.73
C MET A 522 -7.10 15.86 29.67
N ARG A 523 -6.11 16.74 29.86
CA ARG A 523 -6.27 18.19 29.73
C ARG A 523 -5.79 18.63 28.35
N PHE A 524 -6.53 19.56 27.76
CA PHE A 524 -6.20 20.17 26.49
C PHE A 524 -6.19 21.67 26.69
N ASN A 525 -5.07 22.32 26.43
CA ASN A 525 -4.97 23.77 26.53
C ASN A 525 -5.97 24.42 25.58
N GLY A 526 -6.80 25.34 26.10
CA GLY A 526 -8.08 25.81 25.55
C GLY A 526 -8.08 26.48 24.19
N THR A 527 -6.95 26.54 23.48
CA THR A 527 -6.82 27.16 22.15
C THR A 527 -6.69 26.17 21.02
N HIS A 528 -6.61 24.87 21.31
CA HIS A 528 -6.32 23.88 20.29
C HIS A 528 -7.52 22.99 19.95
N ASN A 529 -8.03 23.30 18.81
CA ASN A 529 -8.66 22.44 17.81
C ASN A 529 -9.67 21.37 18.29
N GLY A 530 -10.82 21.40 17.66
CA GLY A 530 -11.89 20.43 17.78
C GLY A 530 -11.50 18.95 17.78
N MET A 531 -10.26 18.61 17.36
CA MET A 531 -9.78 17.22 17.34
C MET A 531 -9.48 16.65 18.73
N THR A 532 -8.76 17.41 19.59
CA THR A 532 -8.39 16.96 20.94
C THR A 532 -9.57 16.94 21.89
N LYS A 533 -10.37 17.98 21.82
CA LYS A 533 -11.63 18.09 22.55
C LYS A 533 -12.63 16.99 22.12
N ASN A 534 -12.62 16.67 20.83
CA ASN A 534 -13.44 15.61 20.24
C ASN A 534 -13.00 14.19 20.64
N ALA A 535 -11.72 13.90 20.77
CA ALA A 535 -11.24 12.59 21.25
C ALA A 535 -11.70 12.34 22.69
N LYS A 536 -11.55 13.34 23.58
CA LYS A 536 -12.01 13.25 24.97
C LYS A 536 -13.53 13.10 25.09
N LEU A 537 -14.28 13.90 24.34
CA LEU A 537 -15.75 13.85 24.35
C LEU A 537 -16.29 12.54 23.80
N ARG A 538 -15.65 12.00 22.78
CA ARG A 538 -16.02 10.71 22.18
C ARG A 538 -15.79 9.54 23.15
N TYR A 539 -14.64 9.54 23.83
CA TYR A 539 -14.34 8.48 24.80
C TYR A 539 -15.26 8.56 26.05
N ALA A 540 -15.43 9.75 26.61
CA ALA A 540 -16.17 9.93 27.86
C ALA A 540 -17.66 9.61 27.77
N ASN A 541 -18.29 9.79 26.62
CA ASN A 541 -19.75 9.68 26.50
C ASN A 541 -20.24 8.42 25.79
N GLY A 542 -19.36 7.66 25.12
CA GLY A 542 -19.77 6.49 24.29
C GLY A 542 -20.89 6.82 23.30
N VAL A 543 -21.10 8.11 23.02
CA VAL A 543 -22.17 8.64 22.17
C VAL A 543 -21.54 9.70 21.26
N SER A 544 -21.83 9.62 19.98
CA SER A 544 -21.46 10.65 19.02
C SER A 544 -21.93 12.03 19.49
N VAL A 545 -20.99 12.92 19.79
CA VAL A 545 -21.30 14.31 20.10
C VAL A 545 -21.20 15.14 18.82
N THR A 546 -22.01 14.81 17.85
CA THR A 546 -22.46 15.79 16.88
C THR A 546 -23.69 16.48 17.46
N LYS A 547 -23.48 17.59 18.18
CA LYS A 547 -24.54 18.56 18.42
C LYS A 547 -24.83 19.29 17.10
N GLY A 548 -25.47 18.58 16.21
CA GLY A 548 -26.13 19.10 15.07
C GLY A 548 -27.50 18.44 15.00
N LYS A 549 -28.52 19.11 15.54
CA LYS A 549 -29.96 18.80 15.51
C LYS A 549 -30.34 17.42 16.04
N SER A 550 -31.12 17.44 17.09
CA SER A 550 -31.74 16.31 17.76
C SER A 550 -32.25 15.26 16.78
N VAL A 551 -31.55 14.14 16.71
CA VAL A 551 -32.20 12.90 16.33
C VAL A 551 -32.99 12.47 17.54
N THR A 552 -34.29 12.62 17.50
CA THR A 552 -35.21 12.02 18.47
C THR A 552 -34.89 10.54 18.60
N LYS A 553 -34.62 10.09 19.80
CA LYS A 553 -34.53 8.67 20.14
C LYS A 553 -35.84 8.00 19.72
N ASN A 554 -35.85 7.35 18.59
CA ASN A 554 -36.82 6.31 18.31
C ASN A 554 -36.29 5.03 18.93
N ASN A 555 -36.75 4.73 20.16
CA ASN A 555 -36.73 3.40 20.73
C ASN A 555 -37.76 2.56 19.98
N GLY A 556 -37.37 2.03 18.83
CA GLY A 556 -38.16 1.08 18.06
C GLY A 556 -37.22 0.11 17.37
N ALA A 557 -37.31 -1.16 17.73
CA ALA A 557 -36.70 -2.24 16.99
C ALA A 557 -37.05 -2.12 15.50
N PRO A 558 -36.17 -2.47 14.57
CA PRO A 558 -36.49 -2.46 13.16
C PRO A 558 -37.55 -3.52 12.89
N GLN A 559 -38.76 -3.08 12.64
CA GLN A 559 -39.77 -3.92 12.01
C GLN A 559 -39.36 -4.14 10.56
N ALA A 560 -39.23 -5.42 10.20
CA ALA A 560 -39.14 -5.86 8.84
C ALA A 560 -40.43 -5.42 8.07
N GLY A 561 -40.22 -4.78 6.93
CA GLY A 561 -41.26 -4.63 5.91
C GLY A 561 -41.95 -3.27 5.88
N ALA A 562 -41.46 -2.37 5.05
CA ALA A 562 -42.27 -1.43 4.29
C ALA A 562 -41.50 -0.99 3.04
N HIS A 563 -41.84 -1.61 1.95
CA HIS A 563 -41.51 -1.09 0.61
C HIS A 563 -42.17 0.29 0.46
N ARG A 564 -41.38 1.35 0.42
CA ARG A 564 -41.81 2.61 -0.18
C ARG A 564 -41.11 2.77 -1.51
N ALA A 565 -41.92 2.73 -2.55
CA ALA A 565 -41.54 3.06 -3.91
C ALA A 565 -40.92 4.46 -3.96
N VAL A 566 -39.68 4.53 -4.43
CA VAL A 566 -39.06 5.79 -4.83
C VAL A 566 -39.70 6.16 -6.16
N GLY A 567 -40.33 7.31 -6.21
CA GLY A 567 -40.91 7.85 -7.43
C GLY A 567 -39.82 8.06 -8.47
N VAL A 568 -40.02 7.45 -9.61
CA VAL A 568 -39.29 7.73 -10.84
C VAL A 568 -39.56 9.20 -11.19
N ILE A 569 -38.51 10.01 -11.26
CA ILE A 569 -38.63 11.34 -11.88
C ILE A 569 -38.68 11.11 -13.38
N ASP A 570 -39.89 11.14 -13.90
CA ASP A 570 -40.18 11.11 -15.32
C ASP A 570 -39.83 12.47 -15.90
N GLY A 571 -38.74 12.53 -16.64
CA GLY A 571 -38.27 13.73 -17.32
C GLY A 571 -38.92 13.86 -18.71
N THR A 572 -40.16 14.28 -18.76
CA THR A 572 -40.72 14.83 -20.00
C THR A 572 -41.42 16.15 -19.70
N ASN A 573 -40.85 17.23 -20.18
CA ASN A 573 -41.47 18.30 -20.94
C ASN A 573 -40.70 19.63 -20.86
N GLY A 574 -40.51 20.20 -22.05
CA GLY A 574 -40.29 21.63 -22.17
C GLY A 574 -39.24 22.03 -23.20
N ALA A 575 -39.56 21.85 -24.47
CA ALA A 575 -38.92 22.62 -25.53
C ALA A 575 -39.26 24.10 -25.38
N ASN A 576 -38.26 24.97 -25.51
CA ASN A 576 -38.24 26.19 -26.30
C ASN A 576 -37.25 27.24 -25.70
N GLY A 577 -36.44 27.77 -26.58
CA GLY A 577 -35.70 28.99 -26.27
C GLY A 577 -34.31 29.04 -26.93
N ALA A 578 -34.31 29.29 -28.24
CA ALA A 578 -33.12 29.73 -28.94
C ALA A 578 -32.62 31.08 -28.42
N ASN A 579 -31.28 31.21 -28.34
CA ASN A 579 -30.49 32.39 -28.70
C ASN A 579 -29.02 32.12 -28.31
N GLY A 580 -28.20 31.99 -29.22
CA GLY A 580 -27.22 32.69 -29.95
C GLY A 580 -26.28 33.56 -29.10
N PHE A 581 -25.01 33.13 -29.04
CA PHE A 581 -23.90 34.12 -28.96
C PHE A 581 -22.67 33.57 -29.67
N HIS A 582 -22.28 34.33 -30.67
CA HIS A 582 -20.96 34.31 -31.32
C HIS A 582 -19.85 34.77 -30.36
N ARG A 583 -18.78 34.11 -30.34
CA ARG A 583 -17.36 34.39 -30.58
C ARG A 583 -16.48 33.41 -29.86
#